data_671d393df78b766462f7cf28b639aed3
#
_entry.id   671d393df78b766462f7cf28b639aed3
#
_cell.length_a   1.000
_cell.length_b   1.000
_cell.length_c   1.000
_cell.angle_alpha   90.00
_cell.angle_beta   90.00
_cell.angle_gamma   90.00
#
_symmetry.space_group_name_H-M   'P 1'
#
loop_
_entity.id
_entity.type
_entity.pdbx_description
1 polymer ?
#
loop_
_entity_poly.entity_id
_entity_poly.type
_entity_poly.pdbx_seq_one_letter_code
_entity_poly.pdbx_strand_id
1 'polypeptide(L)'
;MKKIGKEVLFLATGERNPRNGEGSMIRLKDGRIMYAYTDYYGTEGDDHATARISAYYSSDEGESWVDGGVLVAKDDEALNIMSVSLLRMQNGDLGVAYLRKSMKGESLLCMPYLVRSSDEGKSFGAPVCCAAEDGYYVVNNDRLVRLKNGRILLPAAYHGESGLKARAGVLKVLYSDDDGASWKLSSDTVRSPYDDNIQLQEP
;
A
#
# COMPACT_ATOMS: atom_id res chain seq x y z
N MET A 1 27.07 -23.71 -5.88
CA MET A 1 25.75 -23.28 -6.42
C MET A 1 25.96 -22.11 -7.36
N LYS A 2 25.33 -22.11 -8.55
CA LYS A 2 25.36 -20.95 -9.44
C LYS A 2 24.50 -19.84 -8.81
N LYS A 3 25.07 -18.66 -8.55
CA LYS A 3 24.33 -17.52 -7.98
C LYS A 3 23.27 -17.11 -9.00
N ILE A 4 21.99 -17.16 -8.62
CA ILE A 4 20.88 -16.72 -9.46
C ILE A 4 20.51 -15.30 -9.03
N GLY A 5 20.60 -14.36 -9.96
CA GLY A 5 20.30 -12.95 -9.71
C GLY A 5 21.52 -12.14 -9.26
N LYS A 6 21.33 -10.82 -9.29
CA LYS A 6 22.26 -9.78 -8.86
C LYS A 6 21.54 -8.85 -7.91
N GLU A 7 22.15 -8.51 -6.79
CA GLU A 7 21.67 -7.42 -5.94
C GLU A 7 21.99 -6.09 -6.61
N VAL A 8 20.98 -5.27 -6.86
CA VAL A 8 21.10 -3.97 -7.53
C VAL A 8 20.70 -2.79 -6.64
N LEU A 9 20.02 -3.07 -5.53
CA LEU A 9 19.63 -2.09 -4.52
C LEU A 9 19.62 -2.78 -3.15
N PHE A 10 20.27 -2.18 -2.17
CA PHE A 10 20.20 -2.57 -0.76
C PHE A 10 19.85 -1.36 0.11
N LEU A 11 18.72 -1.40 0.78
CA LEU A 11 18.24 -0.37 1.69
C LEU A 11 18.66 -0.76 3.11
N ALA A 12 19.81 -0.25 3.54
CA ALA A 12 20.33 -0.51 4.88
C ALA A 12 19.41 0.12 5.94
N THR A 13 19.18 -0.63 7.02
CA THR A 13 18.54 -0.10 8.23
C THR A 13 19.55 0.61 9.13
N GLY A 14 19.07 1.50 10.00
CA GLY A 14 19.89 2.25 10.94
C GLY A 14 19.07 2.77 12.12
N GLU A 15 19.68 3.54 13.00
CA GLU A 15 19.04 4.06 14.22
C GLU A 15 17.78 4.88 13.97
N ARG A 16 17.69 5.56 12.82
CA ARG A 16 16.55 6.42 12.43
C ARG A 16 15.74 5.87 11.26
N ASN A 17 16.09 4.70 10.78
CA ASN A 17 15.34 3.91 9.79
C ASN A 17 15.48 2.44 10.19
N PRO A 18 14.70 1.98 11.17
CA PRO A 18 14.87 0.63 11.73
C PRO A 18 14.35 -0.47 10.80
N ARG A 19 13.49 -0.13 9.82
CA ARG A 19 12.89 -1.10 8.91
C ARG A 19 12.55 -0.46 7.56
N ASN A 20 12.73 -1.22 6.50
CA ASN A 20 12.16 -0.96 5.17
C ASN A 20 11.20 -2.10 4.85
N GLY A 21 9.95 -1.77 4.53
CA GLY A 21 8.94 -2.75 4.12
C GLY A 21 9.03 -3.06 2.63
N GLU A 22 8.23 -4.01 2.21
CA GLU A 22 8.07 -4.38 0.81
C GLU A 22 7.49 -3.21 0.02
N GLY A 23 7.63 -3.25 -1.31
CA GLY A 23 7.21 -2.18 -2.17
C GLY A 23 6.53 -2.64 -3.45
N SER A 24 6.33 -1.68 -4.33
CA SER A 24 5.73 -1.83 -5.65
C SER A 24 6.58 -1.11 -6.68
N MET A 25 6.55 -1.58 -7.92
CA MET A 25 7.32 -0.98 -9.02
C MET A 25 6.41 -0.57 -10.17
N ILE A 26 6.75 0.54 -10.81
CA ILE A 26 6.08 0.98 -12.02
C ILE A 26 7.04 1.69 -12.95
N ARG A 27 6.82 1.54 -14.27
CA ARG A 27 7.51 2.36 -15.27
C ARG A 27 6.80 3.71 -15.42
N LEU A 28 7.57 4.78 -15.31
CA LEU A 28 7.10 6.14 -15.51
C LEU A 28 7.02 6.49 -17.00
N LYS A 29 6.32 7.57 -17.34
CA LYS A 29 6.16 8.06 -18.74
C LYS A 29 7.49 8.48 -19.38
N ASP A 30 8.45 8.89 -18.57
CA ASP A 30 9.81 9.26 -19.03
C ASP A 30 10.74 8.05 -19.20
N GLY A 31 10.25 6.84 -18.98
CA GLY A 31 10.96 5.57 -19.12
C GLY A 31 11.66 5.08 -17.85
N ARG A 32 11.85 5.92 -16.84
CA ARG A 32 12.42 5.49 -15.55
C ARG A 32 11.53 4.44 -14.87
N ILE A 33 12.14 3.61 -14.05
CA ILE A 33 11.44 2.72 -13.12
C ILE A 33 11.39 3.41 -11.77
N MET A 34 10.20 3.49 -11.16
CA MET A 34 9.99 3.88 -9.77
C MET A 34 9.81 2.62 -8.93
N TYR A 35 10.54 2.50 -7.83
CA TYR A 35 10.30 1.57 -6.74
C TYR A 35 9.82 2.35 -5.53
N ALA A 36 8.57 2.18 -5.11
CA ALA A 36 8.02 2.78 -3.90
C ALA A 36 7.91 1.73 -2.81
N TYR A 37 8.21 2.10 -1.57
CA TYR A 37 8.25 1.18 -0.44
C TYR A 37 7.82 1.86 0.87
N THR A 38 7.49 1.05 1.89
CA THR A 38 7.22 1.53 3.23
C THR A 38 8.53 1.84 3.94
N ASP A 39 8.75 3.11 4.24
CA ASP A 39 9.93 3.66 4.92
C ASP A 39 9.57 3.97 6.38
N TYR A 40 9.98 3.08 7.29
CA TYR A 40 9.84 3.30 8.73
C TYR A 40 10.94 4.22 9.21
N TYR A 41 10.56 5.32 9.86
CA TYR A 41 11.49 6.30 10.38
C TYR A 41 11.24 6.56 11.87
N GLY A 42 12.28 7.04 12.59
CA GLY A 42 12.27 7.10 14.06
C GLY A 42 13.05 5.94 14.64
N THR A 43 12.66 5.44 15.80
CA THR A 43 13.40 4.40 16.53
C THR A 43 12.69 3.05 16.60
N GLU A 44 11.40 3.03 16.28
CA GLU A 44 10.55 1.85 16.34
C GLU A 44 10.35 1.25 14.94
N GLY A 45 10.31 -0.09 14.83
CA GLY A 45 10.20 -0.81 13.56
C GLY A 45 9.05 -1.83 13.51
N ASP A 46 8.13 -1.79 14.46
CA ASP A 46 6.93 -2.63 14.43
C ASP A 46 5.87 -2.09 13.45
N ASP A 47 4.81 -2.85 13.21
CA ASP A 47 3.77 -2.49 12.24
C ASP A 47 2.93 -1.26 12.63
N HIS A 48 3.07 -0.75 13.83
CA HIS A 48 2.40 0.46 14.30
C HIS A 48 3.34 1.65 14.40
N ALA A 49 4.65 1.41 14.20
CA ALA A 49 5.67 2.45 14.19
C ALA A 49 5.45 3.45 13.06
N THR A 50 5.99 4.64 13.25
CA THR A 50 5.86 5.73 12.28
C THR A 50 6.49 5.34 10.93
N ALA A 51 5.72 5.51 9.85
CA ALA A 51 6.17 5.19 8.50
C ALA A 51 5.52 6.12 7.46
N ARG A 52 6.17 6.19 6.30
CA ARG A 52 5.78 6.94 5.11
C ARG A 52 6.06 6.10 3.87
N ILE A 53 5.65 6.57 2.71
CA ILE A 53 6.04 5.96 1.44
C ILE A 53 7.18 6.77 0.85
N SER A 54 8.33 6.12 0.62
CA SER A 54 9.50 6.68 -0.05
C SER A 54 9.74 5.97 -1.38
N ALA A 55 10.54 6.56 -2.26
CA ALA A 55 10.80 5.99 -3.58
C ALA A 55 12.26 6.07 -4.00
N TYR A 56 12.69 5.08 -4.79
CA TYR A 56 13.92 5.06 -5.57
C TYR A 56 13.59 5.05 -7.06
N TYR A 57 14.48 5.59 -7.85
CA TYR A 57 14.33 5.68 -9.30
C TYR A 57 15.52 5.07 -10.02
N SER A 58 15.25 4.33 -11.10
CA SER A 58 16.26 3.81 -12.01
C SER A 58 16.04 4.36 -13.42
N SER A 59 17.13 4.78 -14.07
CA SER A 59 17.14 5.23 -15.46
C SER A 59 17.83 4.24 -16.41
N ASP A 60 18.26 3.08 -15.92
CA ASP A 60 19.09 2.09 -16.60
C ASP A 60 18.56 0.66 -16.43
N GLU A 61 17.24 0.49 -16.54
CA GLU A 61 16.54 -0.80 -16.44
C GLU A 61 16.78 -1.53 -15.11
N GLY A 62 16.99 -0.78 -14.02
CA GLY A 62 17.15 -1.32 -12.67
C GLY A 62 18.60 -1.70 -12.31
N GLU A 63 19.59 -1.36 -13.14
CA GLU A 63 21.00 -1.64 -12.84
C GLU A 63 21.54 -0.75 -11.72
N SER A 64 21.09 0.50 -11.65
CA SER A 64 21.37 1.43 -10.56
C SER A 64 20.13 2.21 -10.12
N TRP A 65 20.15 2.71 -8.89
CA TRP A 65 19.01 3.37 -8.25
C TRP A 65 19.45 4.65 -7.54
N VAL A 66 18.64 5.69 -7.68
CA VAL A 66 18.83 6.99 -7.04
C VAL A 66 17.69 7.21 -6.05
N ASP A 67 18.02 7.62 -4.83
CA ASP A 67 17.07 7.99 -3.82
C ASP A 67 16.24 9.20 -4.27
N GLY A 68 14.93 9.02 -4.28
CA GLY A 68 13.96 10.07 -4.63
C GLY A 68 13.30 10.69 -3.40
N GLY A 69 13.62 10.19 -2.21
CA GLY A 69 13.05 10.67 -0.96
C GLY A 69 11.59 10.28 -0.76
N VAL A 70 10.86 11.12 -0.02
CA VAL A 70 9.46 10.87 0.35
C VAL A 70 8.54 11.04 -0.87
N LEU A 71 7.81 9.99 -1.22
CA LEU A 71 6.79 10.00 -2.25
C LEU A 71 5.43 10.45 -1.70
N VAL A 72 4.98 9.82 -0.59
CA VAL A 72 3.76 10.20 0.11
C VAL A 72 4.08 10.32 1.61
N ALA A 73 3.91 11.50 2.16
CA ALA A 73 4.04 11.73 3.60
C ALA A 73 2.76 11.30 4.33
N LYS A 74 2.88 10.82 5.56
CA LYS A 74 1.72 10.68 6.44
C LYS A 74 1.24 12.06 6.90
N ASP A 75 -0.06 12.20 7.13
CA ASP A 75 -0.63 13.36 7.83
C ASP A 75 -0.42 13.26 9.36
N ASP A 76 -0.67 14.36 10.07
CA ASP A 76 -0.41 14.47 11.52
C ASP A 76 -1.31 13.54 12.36
N GLU A 77 -2.49 13.19 11.86
CA GLU A 77 -3.43 12.29 12.54
C GLU A 77 -3.11 10.81 12.33
N ALA A 78 -2.32 10.48 11.30
CA ALA A 78 -1.93 9.12 11.02
C ALA A 78 -0.80 8.67 11.97
N LEU A 79 -0.90 7.45 12.46
CA LEU A 79 0.21 6.75 13.11
C LEU A 79 1.28 6.40 12.07
N ASN A 80 0.84 5.80 10.97
CA ASN A 80 1.67 5.52 9.80
C ASN A 80 0.85 5.41 8.52
N ILE A 81 1.58 5.37 7.39
CA ILE A 81 1.10 4.87 6.10
C ILE A 81 2.04 3.78 5.61
N MET A 82 1.49 2.68 5.05
CA MET A 82 2.25 1.50 4.67
C MET A 82 1.59 0.71 3.53
N SER A 83 2.21 -0.39 3.11
CA SER A 83 1.67 -1.37 2.14
C SER A 83 1.31 -0.75 0.79
N VAL A 84 2.32 -0.21 0.12
CA VAL A 84 2.14 0.52 -1.13
C VAL A 84 1.83 -0.39 -2.32
N SER A 85 0.92 0.06 -3.18
CA SER A 85 0.68 -0.49 -4.53
C SER A 85 0.63 0.64 -5.54
N LEU A 86 1.28 0.45 -6.68
CA LEU A 86 1.33 1.41 -7.78
C LEU A 86 0.50 0.90 -8.96
N LEU A 87 -0.27 1.79 -9.58
CA LEU A 87 -1.06 1.47 -10.76
C LEU A 87 -1.08 2.64 -11.73
N ARG A 88 -0.88 2.37 -13.03
CA ARG A 88 -1.16 3.36 -14.05
C ARG A 88 -2.67 3.47 -14.24
N MET A 89 -3.24 4.63 -13.92
CA MET A 89 -4.67 4.90 -14.06
C MET A 89 -5.07 5.00 -15.53
N GLN A 90 -6.36 4.85 -15.85
CA GLN A 90 -6.86 4.81 -17.21
C GLN A 90 -6.63 6.14 -17.96
N ASN A 91 -6.71 7.26 -17.24
CA ASN A 91 -6.41 8.59 -17.77
C ASN A 91 -4.89 8.87 -17.88
N GLY A 92 -4.05 7.91 -17.51
CA GLY A 92 -2.59 8.03 -17.55
C GLY A 92 -1.94 8.59 -16.27
N ASP A 93 -2.70 8.92 -15.23
CA ASP A 93 -2.16 9.32 -13.93
C ASP A 93 -1.41 8.14 -13.25
N LEU A 94 -0.54 8.46 -12.32
CA LEU A 94 0.03 7.50 -11.39
C LEU A 94 -0.91 7.39 -10.17
N GLY A 95 -1.47 6.21 -9.94
CA GLY A 95 -2.18 5.86 -8.71
C GLY A 95 -1.23 5.24 -7.69
N VAL A 96 -1.32 5.70 -6.44
CA VAL A 96 -0.57 5.16 -5.31
C VAL A 96 -1.58 4.77 -4.22
N ALA A 97 -1.79 3.49 -4.03
CA ALA A 97 -2.61 2.97 -2.94
C ALA A 97 -1.73 2.63 -1.74
N TYR A 98 -2.24 2.86 -0.55
CA TYR A 98 -1.57 2.56 0.73
C TYR A 98 -2.58 2.35 1.85
N LEU A 99 -2.15 1.72 2.93
CA LEU A 99 -2.88 1.66 4.18
C LEU A 99 -2.53 2.85 5.07
N ARG A 100 -3.53 3.46 5.70
CA ARG A 100 -3.36 4.52 6.68
C ARG A 100 -3.89 4.05 8.02
N LYS A 101 -3.01 3.98 9.02
CA LYS A 101 -3.38 3.67 10.41
C LYS A 101 -3.61 4.96 11.20
N SER A 102 -4.70 4.99 11.97
CA SER A 102 -5.04 6.12 12.82
C SER A 102 -5.95 5.68 13.98
N MET A 103 -6.02 6.49 15.02
CA MET A 103 -7.00 6.31 16.08
C MET A 103 -8.29 7.06 15.75
N LYS A 104 -9.45 6.43 15.99
CA LYS A 104 -10.77 7.06 16.01
C LYS A 104 -11.42 6.74 17.35
N GLY A 105 -11.35 7.68 18.30
CA GLY A 105 -11.67 7.38 19.70
C GLY A 105 -10.74 6.27 20.24
N GLU A 106 -11.32 5.20 20.73
CA GLU A 106 -10.59 4.03 21.24
C GLU A 106 -10.30 2.97 20.15
N SER A 107 -10.74 3.18 18.92
CA SER A 107 -10.56 2.21 17.84
C SER A 107 -9.29 2.52 17.02
N LEU A 108 -8.42 1.52 16.86
CA LEU A 108 -7.32 1.55 15.92
C LEU A 108 -7.85 1.15 14.53
N LEU A 109 -7.88 2.11 13.64
CA LEU A 109 -8.26 1.90 12.24
C LEU A 109 -7.04 1.65 11.37
N CYS A 110 -7.23 0.84 10.32
CA CYS A 110 -6.28 0.65 9.24
C CYS A 110 -7.07 0.69 7.92
N MET A 111 -7.05 1.82 7.25
CA MET A 111 -7.93 2.10 6.11
C MET A 111 -7.13 2.19 4.81
N PRO A 112 -7.60 1.56 3.71
CA PRO A 112 -6.98 1.69 2.40
C PRO A 112 -7.34 3.04 1.76
N TYR A 113 -6.33 3.73 1.25
CA TYR A 113 -6.45 4.99 0.52
C TYR A 113 -5.78 4.91 -0.85
N LEU A 114 -6.28 5.69 -1.79
CA LEU A 114 -5.68 5.94 -3.09
C LEU A 114 -5.43 7.43 -3.27
N VAL A 115 -4.21 7.81 -3.64
CA VAL A 115 -3.89 9.15 -4.15
C VAL A 115 -3.48 9.05 -5.61
N ARG A 116 -3.69 10.14 -6.36
CA ARG A 116 -3.38 10.20 -7.80
C ARG A 116 -2.47 11.37 -8.10
N SER A 117 -1.54 11.15 -9.03
CA SER A 117 -0.60 12.14 -9.53
C SER A 117 -0.69 12.21 -11.05
N SER A 118 -0.88 13.41 -11.60
CA SER A 118 -0.82 13.67 -13.05
C SER A 118 0.58 13.99 -13.56
N ASP A 119 1.56 14.16 -12.65
CA ASP A 119 2.93 14.61 -12.89
C ASP A 119 4.00 13.61 -12.44
N GLU A 120 3.65 12.30 -12.47
CA GLU A 120 4.55 11.18 -12.16
C GLU A 120 5.10 11.19 -10.71
N GLY A 121 4.25 11.58 -9.76
CA GLY A 121 4.55 11.51 -8.33
C GLY A 121 5.20 12.77 -7.74
N LYS A 122 5.28 13.87 -8.50
CA LYS A 122 5.80 15.14 -7.97
C LYS A 122 4.78 15.85 -7.08
N SER A 123 3.49 15.70 -7.41
CA SER A 123 2.38 16.20 -6.58
C SER A 123 1.22 15.20 -6.60
N PHE A 124 0.38 15.25 -5.57
CA PHE A 124 -0.78 14.36 -5.43
C PHE A 124 -2.05 15.17 -5.15
N GLY A 125 -3.16 14.68 -5.70
CA GLY A 125 -4.50 15.14 -5.35
C GLY A 125 -4.93 14.66 -3.96
N ALA A 126 -6.17 15.01 -3.57
CA ALA A 126 -6.73 14.56 -2.31
C ALA A 126 -6.84 13.01 -2.25
N PRO A 127 -6.54 12.38 -1.11
CA PRO A 127 -6.68 10.95 -0.94
C PRO A 127 -8.15 10.54 -0.96
N VAL A 128 -8.45 9.42 -1.64
CA VAL A 128 -9.75 8.77 -1.67
C VAL A 128 -9.70 7.53 -0.80
N CYS A 129 -10.58 7.43 0.20
CA CYS A 129 -10.71 6.20 0.99
C CYS A 129 -11.38 5.11 0.15
N CYS A 130 -10.74 3.94 0.06
CA CYS A 130 -11.23 2.82 -0.76
C CYS A 130 -12.29 1.97 -0.04
N ALA A 131 -12.49 2.15 1.26
CA ALA A 131 -13.47 1.43 2.06
C ALA A 131 -14.53 2.40 2.62
N ALA A 132 -15.81 2.04 2.50
CA ALA A 132 -16.92 2.85 3.01
C ALA A 132 -17.14 2.68 4.53
N GLU A 133 -16.72 1.54 5.07
CA GLU A 133 -16.87 1.21 6.49
C GLU A 133 -15.53 1.34 7.21
N ASP A 134 -15.55 1.97 8.37
CA ASP A 134 -14.39 2.01 9.25
C ASP A 134 -13.99 0.60 9.68
N GLY A 135 -12.68 0.37 9.84
CA GLY A 135 -12.21 -0.92 10.31
C GLY A 135 -10.69 -1.12 10.19
N TYR A 136 -10.31 -2.34 10.47
CA TYR A 136 -8.92 -2.77 10.33
C TYR A 136 -8.79 -3.67 9.11
N TYR A 137 -8.29 -3.07 8.03
CA TYR A 137 -8.02 -3.75 6.76
C TYR A 137 -6.52 -4.05 6.66
N VAL A 138 -6.18 -5.25 6.22
CA VAL A 138 -4.83 -5.63 5.85
C VAL A 138 -4.80 -5.85 4.35
N VAL A 139 -3.95 -5.10 3.67
CA VAL A 139 -3.66 -5.23 2.24
C VAL A 139 -2.17 -5.41 2.10
N ASN A 140 -1.73 -6.43 1.39
CA ASN A 140 -0.32 -6.60 1.12
C ASN A 140 0.15 -5.64 0.00
N ASN A 141 1.45 -5.50 -0.15
CA ASN A 141 2.07 -4.66 -1.17
C ASN A 141 1.75 -5.17 -2.57
N ASP A 142 1.63 -4.23 -3.53
CA ASP A 142 1.45 -4.51 -4.95
C ASP A 142 0.22 -5.37 -5.29
N ARG A 143 -0.92 -5.11 -4.62
CA ARG A 143 -2.19 -5.84 -4.80
C ARG A 143 -3.24 -5.09 -5.60
N LEU A 144 -2.99 -3.82 -5.94
CA LEU A 144 -3.90 -3.04 -6.75
C LEU A 144 -3.84 -3.52 -8.21
N VAL A 145 -4.94 -4.00 -8.75
CA VAL A 145 -4.96 -4.62 -10.08
C VAL A 145 -6.13 -4.07 -10.92
N ARG A 146 -5.88 -3.85 -12.22
CA ARG A 146 -6.94 -3.50 -13.19
C ARG A 146 -7.31 -4.71 -14.03
N LEU A 147 -8.60 -4.98 -14.10
CA LEU A 147 -9.17 -5.99 -15.00
C LEU A 147 -9.28 -5.45 -16.43
N LYS A 148 -9.47 -6.37 -17.41
CA LYS A 148 -9.61 -6.03 -18.83
C LYS A 148 -10.82 -5.12 -19.13
N ASN A 149 -11.86 -5.17 -18.29
CA ASN A 149 -13.04 -4.32 -18.41
C ASN A 149 -12.87 -2.93 -17.77
N GLY A 150 -11.68 -2.60 -17.25
CA GLY A 150 -11.35 -1.32 -16.61
C GLY A 150 -11.55 -1.28 -15.10
N ARG A 151 -12.30 -2.24 -14.52
CA ARG A 151 -12.49 -2.33 -13.06
C ARG A 151 -11.16 -2.48 -12.33
N ILE A 152 -10.97 -1.69 -11.28
CA ILE A 152 -9.84 -1.82 -10.36
C ILE A 152 -10.27 -2.67 -9.18
N LEU A 153 -9.43 -3.63 -8.77
CA LEU A 153 -9.63 -4.46 -7.57
C LEU A 153 -8.53 -4.18 -6.55
N LEU A 154 -8.93 -4.19 -5.29
CA LEU A 154 -8.04 -4.15 -4.13
C LEU A 154 -8.53 -5.22 -3.14
N PRO A 155 -7.93 -6.42 -3.12
CA PRO A 155 -8.26 -7.43 -2.14
C PRO A 155 -7.74 -7.01 -0.76
N ALA A 156 -8.53 -7.27 0.29
CA ALA A 156 -8.21 -6.91 1.65
C ALA A 156 -8.70 -7.96 2.65
N ALA A 157 -7.90 -8.26 3.66
CA ALA A 157 -8.36 -9.01 4.83
C ALA A 157 -8.95 -8.03 5.85
N TYR A 158 -10.21 -8.19 6.18
CA TYR A 158 -10.90 -7.37 7.16
C TYR A 158 -10.92 -8.07 8.53
N HIS A 159 -10.37 -7.42 9.54
CA HIS A 159 -10.18 -7.95 10.88
C HIS A 159 -11.19 -7.39 11.91
N GLY A 160 -12.23 -6.69 11.46
CA GLY A 160 -13.24 -6.08 12.32
C GLY A 160 -13.07 -4.57 12.47
N GLU A 161 -13.82 -4.00 13.42
CA GLU A 161 -13.96 -2.54 13.58
C GLU A 161 -12.71 -1.87 14.17
N SER A 162 -11.80 -2.63 14.77
CA SER A 162 -10.60 -2.11 15.41
C SER A 162 -9.49 -3.16 15.45
N GLY A 163 -8.26 -2.76 15.12
CA GLY A 163 -7.06 -3.59 15.26
C GLY A 163 -6.73 -3.98 16.71
N LEU A 164 -7.18 -3.20 17.70
CA LEU A 164 -7.00 -3.54 19.13
C LEU A 164 -7.86 -4.73 19.58
N LYS A 165 -8.89 -5.07 18.82
CA LYS A 165 -9.80 -6.19 19.03
C LYS A 165 -9.90 -7.04 17.76
N ALA A 166 -8.79 -7.22 17.09
CA ALA A 166 -8.72 -7.91 15.81
C ALA A 166 -9.34 -9.31 15.90
N ARG A 167 -10.11 -9.66 14.88
CA ARG A 167 -10.73 -10.99 14.69
C ARG A 167 -9.99 -11.70 13.55
N ALA A 168 -10.27 -12.98 13.39
CA ALA A 168 -9.81 -13.72 12.20
C ALA A 168 -10.18 -12.98 10.91
N GLY A 169 -9.22 -12.80 10.02
CA GLY A 169 -9.40 -12.06 8.78
C GLY A 169 -10.46 -12.67 7.88
N VAL A 170 -11.27 -11.82 7.29
CA VAL A 170 -12.25 -12.16 6.26
C VAL A 170 -11.84 -11.48 4.98
N LEU A 171 -11.63 -12.24 3.91
CA LEU A 171 -11.32 -11.64 2.61
C LEU A 171 -12.53 -10.86 2.09
N LYS A 172 -12.31 -9.60 1.83
CA LYS A 172 -13.20 -8.68 1.13
C LYS A 172 -12.48 -8.16 -0.13
N VAL A 173 -13.22 -7.90 -1.19
CA VAL A 173 -12.65 -7.26 -2.38
C VAL A 173 -13.27 -5.87 -2.52
N LEU A 174 -12.43 -4.86 -2.40
CA LEU A 174 -12.79 -3.49 -2.73
C LEU A 174 -12.61 -3.29 -4.23
N TYR A 175 -13.53 -2.59 -4.88
CA TYR A 175 -13.43 -2.36 -6.32
C TYR A 175 -13.93 -0.97 -6.74
N SER A 176 -13.36 -0.49 -7.84
CA SER A 176 -13.76 0.76 -8.48
C SER A 176 -14.07 0.53 -9.95
N ASP A 177 -15.19 1.10 -10.40
CA ASP A 177 -15.63 1.09 -11.80
C ASP A 177 -15.38 2.43 -12.52
N ASP A 178 -14.88 3.44 -11.81
CA ASP A 178 -14.69 4.81 -12.24
C ASP A 178 -13.23 5.29 -12.08
N ASP A 179 -12.28 4.36 -12.35
CA ASP A 179 -10.86 4.63 -12.33
C ASP A 179 -10.34 5.12 -10.95
N GLY A 180 -10.91 4.62 -9.86
CA GLY A 180 -10.50 4.92 -8.50
C GLY A 180 -11.15 6.17 -7.88
N ALA A 181 -12.11 6.81 -8.55
CA ALA A 181 -12.80 7.98 -8.02
C ALA A 181 -13.77 7.62 -6.90
N SER A 182 -14.42 6.46 -6.99
CA SER A 182 -15.23 5.89 -5.93
C SER A 182 -15.01 4.39 -5.79
N TRP A 183 -15.31 3.85 -4.61
CA TRP A 183 -15.05 2.46 -4.28
C TRP A 183 -16.29 1.78 -3.69
N LYS A 184 -16.41 0.50 -3.97
CA LYS A 184 -17.47 -0.38 -3.51
C LYS A 184 -16.86 -1.64 -2.92
N LEU A 185 -17.64 -2.30 -2.04
CA LEU A 185 -17.30 -3.60 -1.50
C LEU A 185 -18.00 -4.68 -2.32
N SER A 186 -17.32 -5.80 -2.57
CA SER A 186 -17.95 -6.99 -3.16
C SER A 186 -19.08 -7.52 -2.27
N SER A 187 -20.14 -8.05 -2.89
CA SER A 187 -21.26 -8.68 -2.16
C SER A 187 -20.83 -9.92 -1.39
N ASP A 188 -19.86 -10.64 -1.93
CA ASP A 188 -19.37 -11.88 -1.37
C ASP A 188 -18.10 -11.65 -0.55
N THR A 189 -17.95 -12.42 0.51
CA THR A 189 -16.76 -12.48 1.35
C THR A 189 -16.28 -13.91 1.48
N VAL A 190 -14.97 -14.11 1.58
CA VAL A 190 -14.40 -15.43 1.81
C VAL A 190 -13.92 -15.52 3.26
N ARG A 191 -14.33 -16.60 3.94
CA ARG A 191 -13.89 -16.95 5.28
C ARG A 191 -13.12 -18.25 5.23
N SER A 192 -12.23 -18.47 6.20
CA SER A 192 -11.67 -19.81 6.41
C SER A 192 -12.83 -20.81 6.64
N PRO A 193 -12.82 -21.96 5.97
CA PRO A 193 -13.82 -23.01 6.21
C PRO A 193 -13.56 -23.76 7.53
N TYR A 194 -12.44 -23.48 8.20
CA TYR A 194 -12.05 -24.12 9.44
C TYR A 194 -12.37 -23.20 10.63
N ASP A 195 -12.91 -23.77 11.70
CA ASP A 195 -13.23 -23.06 12.94
C ASP A 195 -12.05 -23.11 13.92
N ASP A 196 -10.83 -22.84 13.43
CA ASP A 196 -9.59 -23.18 14.10
C ASP A 196 -8.60 -22.00 14.20
N ASN A 197 -9.06 -20.77 14.22
CA ASN A 197 -8.21 -19.57 14.22
C ASN A 197 -7.34 -19.36 12.98
N ILE A 198 -7.56 -20.11 11.90
CA ILE A 198 -6.90 -19.83 10.61
C ILE A 198 -7.43 -18.52 10.07
N GLN A 199 -6.52 -17.59 9.84
CA GLN A 199 -6.83 -16.26 9.33
C GLN A 199 -6.55 -16.19 7.83
N LEU A 200 -7.42 -15.49 7.10
CA LEU A 200 -7.13 -15.06 5.74
C LEU A 200 -6.44 -13.69 5.84
N GLN A 201 -5.14 -13.67 5.62
CA GLN A 201 -4.30 -12.46 5.65
C GLN A 201 -3.57 -12.29 4.34
N GLU A 202 -3.20 -11.04 4.04
CA GLU A 202 -2.33 -10.67 2.91
C GLU A 202 -2.81 -11.21 1.55
N PRO A 203 -4.08 -11.02 1.21
CA PRO A 203 -4.65 -11.52 -0.04
C PRO A 203 -4.03 -10.87 -1.28
#